data_d8e23cbe301da1f1e00ab637a9f727f1
#
_entry.id   d8e23cbe301da1f1e00ab637a9f727f1
#
_cell.length_a   1.000
_cell.length_b   1.000
_cell.length_c   1.000
_cell.angle_alpha   90.00
_cell.angle_beta   90.00
_cell.angle_gamma   90.00
#
_symmetry.space_group_name_H-M   'P 1'
#
loop_
_entity.id
_entity.type
_entity.pdbx_description
1 polymer ?
#
loop_
_entity_poly.entity_id
_entity_poly.type
_entity_poly.pdbx_seq_one_letter_code
_entity_poly.pdbx_strand_id
1 'polypeptide(L)'
;MTLSPTTSAPAQRYARVLSIAGSDSGGGAGIQADLKTFSALGCYGMTAITAITAQNTQGVRAIHGVPPDILRAQIEAVVEDIGVDAVKIGMLHAPEVVRVVADAIRRYRLPHVVLDPVMVATSGDRLIAAETVDVLVRELFPLAQVVTPNLDEAALLLGRPIAG
;
A
#
# COMPACT_ATOMS: atom_id res chain seq x y z
N MET A 1 34.13 -44.33 13.36
CA MET A 1 33.54 -43.11 13.94
C MET A 1 32.83 -42.38 12.81
N THR A 2 31.55 -42.67 12.65
CA THR A 2 30.73 -42.12 11.55
C THR A 2 30.12 -40.80 12.04
N LEU A 3 30.53 -39.70 11.41
CA LEU A 3 29.91 -38.38 11.65
C LEU A 3 28.50 -38.39 11.04
N SER A 4 27.50 -38.26 11.87
CA SER A 4 26.11 -38.05 11.44
C SER A 4 26.02 -36.73 10.71
N PRO A 5 25.27 -36.63 9.58
CA PRO A 5 25.07 -35.36 8.89
C PRO A 5 24.27 -34.45 9.80
N THR A 6 24.82 -33.26 10.09
CA THR A 6 24.10 -32.15 10.72
C THR A 6 23.04 -31.69 9.76
N THR A 7 21.80 -32.02 10.05
CA THR A 7 20.63 -31.37 9.38
C THR A 7 20.63 -29.88 9.72
N SER A 8 21.07 -29.06 8.79
CA SER A 8 20.91 -27.61 8.91
C SER A 8 19.42 -27.30 9.01
N ALA A 9 19.01 -26.57 10.04
CA ALA A 9 17.64 -26.02 10.12
C ALA A 9 17.33 -25.25 8.83
N PRO A 10 16.10 -25.33 8.29
CA PRO A 10 15.73 -24.57 7.11
C PRO A 10 15.99 -23.10 7.37
N ALA A 11 16.65 -22.43 6.43
CA ALA A 11 16.91 -20.99 6.53
C ALA A 11 15.59 -20.24 6.72
N GLN A 12 15.46 -19.51 7.84
CA GLN A 12 14.28 -18.74 8.14
C GLN A 12 14.16 -17.62 7.10
N ARG A 13 13.14 -17.70 6.24
CA ARG A 13 12.88 -16.71 5.22
C ARG A 13 11.92 -15.66 5.78
N TYR A 14 12.26 -14.39 5.69
CA TYR A 14 11.37 -13.29 6.01
C TYR A 14 10.21 -13.22 4.99
N ALA A 15 8.99 -12.97 5.47
CA ALA A 15 7.89 -12.61 4.60
C ALA A 15 8.19 -11.25 3.93
N ARG A 16 8.06 -11.18 2.60
CA ARG A 16 8.35 -9.99 1.79
C ARG A 16 7.06 -9.22 1.56
N VAL A 17 6.95 -8.05 2.14
CA VAL A 17 5.72 -7.24 2.10
C VAL A 17 5.98 -5.95 1.33
N LEU A 18 5.17 -5.70 0.30
CA LEU A 18 5.23 -4.49 -0.51
C LEU A 18 4.17 -3.50 -0.03
N SER A 19 4.59 -2.31 0.38
CA SER A 19 3.70 -1.15 0.57
C SER A 19 3.65 -0.32 -0.71
N ILE A 20 2.44 -0.11 -1.26
CA ILE A 20 2.17 0.79 -2.37
C ILE A 20 1.37 1.96 -1.81
N ALA A 21 2.02 3.07 -1.50
CA ALA A 21 1.38 4.20 -0.82
C ALA A 21 2.19 5.50 -0.99
N GLY A 22 1.61 6.59 -0.53
CA GLY A 22 2.33 7.87 -0.40
C GLY A 22 3.35 7.84 0.73
N SER A 23 4.33 8.74 0.67
CA SER A 23 5.25 8.98 1.77
C SER A 23 4.67 10.01 2.75
N ASP A 24 5.00 9.86 4.04
CA ASP A 24 4.76 10.85 5.08
C ASP A 24 6.11 11.29 5.67
N SER A 25 6.50 12.55 5.41
CA SER A 25 7.75 13.11 5.94
C SER A 25 7.80 13.14 7.48
N GLY A 26 6.64 13.19 8.15
CA GLY A 26 6.52 13.08 9.61
C GLY A 26 6.69 11.66 10.14
N GLY A 27 6.56 10.66 9.27
CA GLY A 27 6.83 9.25 9.58
C GLY A 27 5.73 8.53 10.38
N GLY A 28 4.56 9.14 10.55
CA GLY A 28 3.42 8.57 11.30
C GLY A 28 2.39 7.86 10.43
N ALA A 29 2.46 8.02 9.11
CA ALA A 29 1.56 7.43 8.14
C ALA A 29 2.32 6.94 6.89
N GLY A 30 1.59 6.53 5.85
CA GLY A 30 2.13 6.14 4.56
C GLY A 30 3.18 5.02 4.65
N ILE A 31 4.09 5.00 3.67
CA ILE A 31 5.13 3.96 3.60
C ILE A 31 6.01 3.90 4.84
N GLN A 32 6.22 5.02 5.53
CA GLN A 32 7.05 5.07 6.72
C GLN A 32 6.43 4.32 7.90
N ALA A 33 5.13 4.48 8.13
CA ALA A 33 4.39 3.71 9.14
C ALA A 33 4.35 2.23 8.77
N ASP A 34 4.11 1.92 7.49
CA ASP A 34 4.07 0.55 6.98
C ASP A 34 5.42 -0.15 7.20
N LEU A 35 6.54 0.47 6.79
CA LEU A 35 7.89 -0.10 6.98
C LEU A 35 8.24 -0.34 8.45
N LYS A 36 7.89 0.60 9.34
CA LYS A 36 8.09 0.43 10.79
C LYS A 36 7.31 -0.78 11.30
N THR A 37 6.05 -0.93 10.85
CA THR A 37 5.19 -2.05 11.24
C THR A 37 5.73 -3.37 10.70
N PHE A 38 6.10 -3.43 9.42
CA PHE A 38 6.67 -4.63 8.81
C PHE A 38 7.95 -5.07 9.52
N SER A 39 8.84 -4.13 9.83
CA SER A 39 10.08 -4.39 10.56
C SER A 39 9.82 -4.90 11.97
N ALA A 40 8.87 -4.31 12.69
CA ALA A 40 8.49 -4.74 14.03
C ALA A 40 7.89 -6.16 14.06
N LEU A 41 7.24 -6.56 12.96
CA LEU A 41 6.67 -7.90 12.79
C LEU A 41 7.66 -8.92 12.17
N GLY A 42 8.92 -8.54 11.98
CA GLY A 42 9.93 -9.43 11.41
C GLY A 42 9.74 -9.70 9.92
N CYS A 43 9.12 -8.78 9.18
CA CYS A 43 8.97 -8.88 7.73
C CYS A 43 10.07 -8.09 7.00
N TYR A 44 10.35 -8.47 5.77
CA TYR A 44 11.14 -7.66 4.84
C TYR A 44 10.21 -6.69 4.10
N GLY A 45 10.26 -5.42 4.48
CA GLY A 45 9.42 -4.36 3.92
C GLY A 45 10.03 -3.74 2.66
N MET A 46 9.21 -3.63 1.61
CA MET A 46 9.54 -2.96 0.35
C MET A 46 8.51 -1.87 0.07
N THR A 47 8.83 -0.92 -0.80
CA THR A 47 7.93 0.19 -1.12
C THR A 47 7.85 0.47 -2.62
N ALA A 48 6.65 0.90 -3.06
CA ALA A 48 6.43 1.61 -4.31
C ALA A 48 5.68 2.90 -3.98
N ILE A 49 6.33 4.04 -4.15
CA ILE A 49 5.85 5.34 -3.69
C ILE A 49 4.91 5.93 -4.73
N THR A 50 3.69 6.29 -4.32
CA THR A 50 2.67 6.88 -5.20
C THR A 50 2.71 8.40 -5.20
N ALA A 51 3.11 9.00 -4.11
CA ALA A 51 3.30 10.45 -3.96
C ALA A 51 4.28 10.75 -2.84
N ILE A 52 4.98 11.87 -2.97
CA ILE A 52 5.81 12.46 -1.91
C ILE A 52 4.99 13.55 -1.24
N THR A 53 4.93 13.58 0.09
CA THR A 53 4.25 14.65 0.83
C THR A 53 5.22 15.46 1.67
N ALA A 54 4.90 16.73 1.84
CA ALA A 54 5.41 17.57 2.92
C ALA A 54 4.37 17.57 4.05
N GLN A 55 4.49 16.63 4.96
CA GLN A 55 3.48 16.32 5.97
C GLN A 55 4.10 16.24 7.36
N ASN A 56 3.32 16.62 8.38
CA ASN A 56 3.63 16.46 9.78
C ASN A 56 2.35 16.17 10.59
N THR A 57 2.41 16.20 11.93
CA THR A 57 1.27 15.94 12.81
C THR A 57 0.17 17.00 12.75
N GLN A 58 0.41 18.14 12.11
CA GLN A 58 -0.56 19.23 11.96
C GLN A 58 -1.31 19.18 10.63
N GLY A 59 -0.81 18.44 9.63
CA GLY A 59 -1.44 18.29 8.31
C GLY A 59 -0.47 18.13 7.16
N VAL A 60 -1.03 18.15 5.95
CA VAL A 60 -0.33 18.03 4.67
C VAL A 60 -0.17 19.41 4.06
N ARG A 61 1.09 19.84 3.84
CA ARG A 61 1.41 21.15 3.25
C ARG A 61 1.55 21.11 1.73
N ALA A 62 2.04 19.99 1.20
CA ALA A 62 2.23 19.80 -0.23
C ALA A 62 2.22 18.32 -0.59
N ILE A 63 1.76 18.01 -1.80
CA ILE A 63 1.77 16.66 -2.38
C ILE A 63 2.38 16.75 -3.77
N HIS A 64 3.32 15.87 -4.06
CA HIS A 64 3.88 15.68 -5.39
C HIS A 64 3.65 14.23 -5.83
N GLY A 65 2.75 14.04 -6.80
CA GLY A 65 2.45 12.72 -7.35
C GLY A 65 3.65 12.14 -8.09
N VAL A 66 3.96 10.88 -7.85
CA VAL A 66 4.94 10.15 -8.65
C VAL A 66 4.29 9.80 -9.99
N PRO A 67 4.97 10.02 -11.13
CA PRO A 67 4.46 9.66 -12.45
C PRO A 67 4.09 8.17 -12.53
N PRO A 68 2.98 7.81 -13.22
CA PRO A 68 2.50 6.44 -13.32
C PRO A 68 3.52 5.44 -13.88
N ASP A 69 4.36 5.85 -14.82
CA ASP A 69 5.44 5.06 -15.40
C ASP A 69 6.53 4.75 -14.37
N ILE A 70 6.88 5.73 -13.52
CA ILE A 70 7.85 5.54 -12.43
C ILE A 70 7.26 4.62 -11.34
N LEU A 71 5.97 4.77 -11.00
CA LEU A 71 5.32 3.85 -10.08
C LEU A 71 5.34 2.41 -10.61
N ARG A 72 5.03 2.23 -11.89
CA ARG A 72 5.11 0.92 -12.55
C ARG A 72 6.53 0.34 -12.45
N ALA A 73 7.54 1.12 -12.78
CA ALA A 73 8.95 0.69 -12.72
C ALA A 73 9.37 0.30 -11.29
N GLN A 74 8.91 1.01 -10.25
CA GLN A 74 9.17 0.63 -8.86
C GLN A 74 8.58 -0.75 -8.51
N ILE A 75 7.32 -0.99 -8.91
CA ILE A 75 6.65 -2.27 -8.66
C ILE A 75 7.37 -3.40 -9.40
N GLU A 76 7.66 -3.21 -10.69
CA GLU A 76 8.36 -4.19 -11.52
C GLU A 76 9.73 -4.54 -10.94
N ALA A 77 10.51 -3.55 -10.53
CA ALA A 77 11.85 -3.74 -9.98
C ALA A 77 11.86 -4.66 -8.74
N VAL A 78 10.90 -4.49 -7.81
CA VAL A 78 10.85 -5.32 -6.59
C VAL A 78 10.18 -6.67 -6.82
N VAL A 79 9.16 -6.73 -7.68
CA VAL A 79 8.43 -7.97 -7.94
C VAL A 79 9.29 -8.95 -8.73
N GLU A 80 10.01 -8.48 -9.76
CA GLU A 80 10.79 -9.32 -10.68
C GLU A 80 12.09 -9.83 -10.06
N ASP A 81 12.71 -9.08 -9.15
CA ASP A 81 13.98 -9.45 -8.50
C ASP A 81 13.76 -10.12 -7.14
N ILE A 82 13.06 -9.44 -6.24
CA ILE A 82 12.91 -9.86 -4.84
C ILE A 82 11.70 -10.80 -4.68
N GLY A 83 10.61 -10.51 -5.39
CA GLY A 83 9.30 -11.15 -5.23
C GLY A 83 8.53 -10.60 -4.03
N VAL A 84 7.24 -10.91 -3.97
CA VAL A 84 6.30 -10.35 -2.98
C VAL A 84 5.43 -11.47 -2.41
N ASP A 85 5.29 -11.52 -1.09
CA ASP A 85 4.44 -12.48 -0.38
C ASP A 85 3.12 -11.85 0.10
N ALA A 86 3.07 -10.51 0.27
CA ALA A 86 1.85 -9.76 0.56
C ALA A 86 1.97 -8.31 0.09
N VAL A 87 0.84 -7.66 -0.15
CA VAL A 87 0.76 -6.25 -0.57
C VAL A 87 -0.16 -5.47 0.35
N LYS A 88 0.31 -4.32 0.84
CA LYS A 88 -0.55 -3.31 1.47
C LYS A 88 -0.63 -2.10 0.54
N ILE A 89 -1.83 -1.65 0.25
CA ILE A 89 -2.09 -0.47 -0.56
C ILE A 89 -2.66 0.61 0.36
N GLY A 90 -2.10 1.81 0.27
CA GLY A 90 -2.61 3.00 0.95
C GLY A 90 -3.09 4.05 -0.04
N MET A 91 -2.70 5.32 0.16
CA MET A 91 -3.15 6.44 -0.65
C MET A 91 -2.75 6.31 -2.13
N LEU A 92 -3.76 6.38 -3.01
CA LEU A 92 -3.63 6.46 -4.46
C LEU A 92 -4.35 7.73 -4.94
N HIS A 93 -3.59 8.76 -5.30
CA HIS A 93 -4.09 10.12 -5.49
C HIS A 93 -4.81 10.38 -6.81
N ALA A 94 -4.68 9.51 -7.82
CA ALA A 94 -5.22 9.73 -9.16
C ALA A 94 -5.69 8.42 -9.82
N PRO A 95 -6.68 8.47 -10.75
CA PRO A 95 -7.23 7.30 -11.42
C PRO A 95 -6.18 6.45 -12.16
N GLU A 96 -5.22 7.10 -12.82
CA GLU A 96 -4.14 6.43 -13.54
C GLU A 96 -3.20 5.67 -12.61
N VAL A 97 -2.98 6.18 -11.40
CA VAL A 97 -2.20 5.51 -10.36
C VAL A 97 -2.92 4.25 -9.89
N VAL A 98 -4.25 4.32 -9.68
CA VAL A 98 -5.09 3.17 -9.33
C VAL A 98 -4.99 2.07 -10.40
N ARG A 99 -5.07 2.46 -11.70
CA ARG A 99 -4.97 1.50 -12.81
C ARG A 99 -3.60 0.84 -12.89
N VAL A 100 -2.52 1.57 -12.67
CA VAL A 100 -1.17 0.98 -12.62
C VAL A 100 -1.08 -0.11 -11.56
N VAL A 101 -1.63 0.15 -10.36
CA VAL A 101 -1.63 -0.84 -9.27
C VAL A 101 -2.51 -2.05 -9.60
N ALA A 102 -3.73 -1.82 -10.13
CA ALA A 102 -4.63 -2.88 -10.53
C ALA A 102 -4.03 -3.78 -11.62
N ASP A 103 -3.37 -3.17 -12.62
CA ASP A 103 -2.67 -3.90 -13.69
C ASP A 103 -1.51 -4.74 -13.13
N ALA A 104 -0.73 -4.19 -12.20
CA ALA A 104 0.36 -4.91 -11.56
C ALA A 104 -0.14 -6.13 -10.79
N ILE A 105 -1.22 -5.98 -10.00
CA ILE A 105 -1.83 -7.09 -9.25
C ILE A 105 -2.25 -8.21 -10.21
N ARG A 106 -2.92 -7.88 -11.31
CA ARG A 106 -3.36 -8.86 -12.32
C ARG A 106 -2.19 -9.52 -13.02
N ARG A 107 -1.24 -8.72 -13.53
CA ARG A 107 -0.09 -9.18 -14.31
C ARG A 107 0.81 -10.12 -13.51
N TYR A 108 1.14 -9.75 -12.29
CA TYR A 108 2.05 -10.51 -11.43
C TYR A 108 1.34 -11.46 -10.48
N ARG A 109 -0.02 -11.50 -10.49
CA ARG A 109 -0.83 -12.30 -9.57
C ARG A 109 -0.40 -12.08 -8.11
N LEU A 110 -0.27 -10.82 -7.74
CA LEU A 110 0.24 -10.44 -6.42
C LEU A 110 -0.66 -11.03 -5.32
N PRO A 111 -0.09 -11.77 -4.36
CA PRO A 111 -0.87 -12.43 -3.32
C PRO A 111 -1.20 -11.49 -2.15
N HIS A 112 -2.21 -11.86 -1.38
CA HIS A 112 -2.55 -11.26 -0.09
C HIS A 112 -2.62 -9.74 -0.13
N VAL A 113 -3.51 -9.21 -0.99
CA VAL A 113 -3.71 -7.77 -1.18
C VAL A 113 -4.62 -7.22 -0.09
N VAL A 114 -4.10 -6.30 0.72
CA VAL A 114 -4.85 -5.50 1.69
C VAL A 114 -4.92 -4.07 1.19
N LEU A 115 -6.14 -3.55 1.02
CA LEU A 115 -6.40 -2.19 0.57
C LEU A 115 -6.94 -1.34 1.72
N ASP A 116 -6.18 -0.34 2.09
CA ASP A 116 -6.59 0.74 2.97
C ASP A 116 -7.02 1.92 2.10
N PRO A 117 -8.34 2.17 1.94
CA PRO A 117 -8.86 3.14 0.97
C PRO A 117 -8.75 4.56 1.52
N VAL A 118 -7.54 5.05 1.74
CA VAL A 118 -7.27 6.37 2.30
C VAL A 118 -7.86 7.46 1.39
N MET A 119 -8.91 8.13 1.85
CA MET A 119 -9.63 9.19 1.10
C MET A 119 -9.47 10.56 1.76
N VAL A 120 -9.27 10.58 3.07
CA VAL A 120 -9.18 11.79 3.88
C VAL A 120 -7.98 11.67 4.80
N ALA A 121 -7.20 12.74 4.93
CA ALA A 121 -6.13 12.81 5.91
C ALA A 121 -6.70 12.91 7.34
N THR A 122 -5.92 12.54 8.34
CA THR A 122 -6.29 12.70 9.76
C THR A 122 -6.62 14.16 10.11
N SER A 123 -6.08 15.12 9.36
CA SER A 123 -6.42 16.56 9.45
C SER A 123 -7.81 16.91 8.90
N GLY A 124 -8.50 15.99 8.22
CA GLY A 124 -9.78 16.23 7.54
C GLY A 124 -9.64 16.67 6.07
N ASP A 125 -8.42 16.83 5.58
CA ASP A 125 -8.17 17.22 4.19
C ASP A 125 -8.52 16.06 3.24
N ARG A 126 -9.31 16.35 2.19
CA ARG A 126 -9.62 15.37 1.17
C ARG A 126 -8.40 15.11 0.30
N LEU A 127 -7.93 13.87 0.28
CA LEU A 127 -6.70 13.47 -0.43
C LEU A 127 -6.93 13.00 -1.87
N ILE A 128 -8.17 12.61 -2.20
CA ILE A 128 -8.51 12.07 -3.52
C ILE A 128 -9.82 12.67 -4.05
N ALA A 129 -9.92 12.82 -5.37
CA ALA A 129 -11.13 13.29 -6.04
C ALA A 129 -12.19 12.17 -6.13
N ALA A 130 -13.47 12.53 -6.33
CA ALA A 130 -14.57 11.58 -6.45
C ALA A 130 -14.35 10.58 -7.61
N GLU A 131 -13.82 11.04 -8.73
CA GLU A 131 -13.47 10.19 -9.87
C GLU A 131 -12.48 9.09 -9.49
N THR A 132 -11.50 9.42 -8.66
CA THR A 132 -10.52 8.42 -8.17
C THR A 132 -11.17 7.38 -7.29
N VAL A 133 -12.13 7.77 -6.44
CA VAL A 133 -12.92 6.84 -5.62
C VAL A 133 -13.69 5.85 -6.49
N ASP A 134 -14.35 6.33 -7.55
CA ASP A 134 -15.10 5.49 -8.49
C ASP A 134 -14.20 4.44 -9.17
N VAL A 135 -13.02 4.84 -9.61
CA VAL A 135 -12.05 3.93 -10.24
C VAL A 135 -11.52 2.92 -9.21
N LEU A 136 -11.21 3.37 -7.99
CA LEU A 136 -10.75 2.53 -6.88
C LEU A 136 -11.77 1.41 -6.59
N VAL A 137 -13.04 1.76 -6.46
CA VAL A 137 -14.13 0.80 -6.18
C VAL A 137 -14.32 -0.18 -7.32
N ARG A 138 -14.30 0.28 -8.58
CA ARG A 138 -14.56 -0.58 -9.73
C ARG A 138 -13.38 -1.48 -10.09
N GLU A 139 -12.15 -0.97 -9.99
CA GLU A 139 -11.00 -1.65 -10.57
C GLU A 139 -10.09 -2.31 -9.53
N LEU A 140 -10.05 -1.79 -8.30
CA LEU A 140 -9.10 -2.26 -7.29
C LEU A 140 -9.78 -3.06 -6.15
N PHE A 141 -10.96 -2.66 -5.68
CA PHE A 141 -11.68 -3.41 -4.63
C PHE A 141 -11.87 -4.90 -4.97
N PRO A 142 -12.26 -5.27 -6.21
CA PRO A 142 -12.41 -6.68 -6.57
C PRO A 142 -11.12 -7.50 -6.52
N LEU A 143 -9.97 -6.85 -6.48
CA LEU A 143 -8.65 -7.48 -6.44
C LEU A 143 -8.10 -7.59 -5.01
N ALA A 144 -8.70 -6.89 -4.06
CA ALA A 144 -8.29 -6.92 -2.66
C ALA A 144 -8.95 -8.10 -1.92
N GLN A 145 -8.18 -8.79 -1.08
CA GLN A 145 -8.71 -9.80 -0.16
C GLN A 145 -9.33 -9.17 1.08
N VAL A 146 -8.79 -8.02 1.49
CA VAL A 146 -9.27 -7.26 2.64
C VAL A 146 -9.27 -5.79 2.28
N VAL A 147 -10.35 -5.08 2.63
CA VAL A 147 -10.46 -3.63 2.55
C VAL A 147 -10.73 -3.09 3.95
N THR A 148 -10.00 -2.06 4.37
CA THR A 148 -10.01 -1.55 5.75
C THR A 148 -10.48 -0.08 5.84
N PRO A 149 -11.69 0.27 5.37
CA PRO A 149 -12.18 1.65 5.51
C PRO A 149 -12.45 1.97 6.98
N ASN A 150 -12.09 3.18 7.42
CA ASN A 150 -12.61 3.73 8.66
C ASN A 150 -14.09 4.13 8.48
N LEU A 151 -14.75 4.60 9.56
CA LEU A 151 -16.19 4.92 9.52
C LEU A 151 -16.52 6.04 8.53
N ASP A 152 -15.68 7.06 8.43
CA ASP A 152 -15.88 8.19 7.51
C ASP A 152 -15.70 7.76 6.06
N GLU A 153 -14.69 6.97 5.78
CA GLU A 153 -14.45 6.36 4.46
C GLU A 153 -15.58 5.41 4.06
N ALA A 154 -16.03 4.59 4.99
CA ALA A 154 -17.15 3.69 4.75
C ALA A 154 -18.46 4.47 4.48
N ALA A 155 -18.70 5.58 5.19
CA ALA A 155 -19.83 6.48 4.93
C ALA A 155 -19.75 7.11 3.54
N LEU A 156 -18.55 7.56 3.13
CA LEU A 156 -18.31 8.08 1.77
C LEU A 156 -18.59 7.02 0.69
N LEU A 157 -18.11 5.80 0.88
CA LEU A 157 -18.31 4.68 -0.04
C LEU A 157 -19.78 4.29 -0.17
N LEU A 158 -20.54 4.35 0.92
CA LEU A 158 -21.96 4.02 0.96
C LEU A 158 -22.87 5.18 0.52
N GLY A 159 -22.33 6.38 0.39
CA GLY A 159 -23.10 7.60 0.12
C GLY A 159 -24.11 7.98 1.21
N ARG A 160 -23.92 7.49 2.45
CA ARG A 160 -24.78 7.75 3.60
C ARG A 160 -24.02 7.67 4.92
N PRO A 161 -24.45 8.44 5.94
CA PRO A 161 -23.86 8.34 7.28
C PRO A 161 -23.99 6.91 7.85
N ILE A 162 -22.98 6.51 8.61
CA ILE A 162 -23.02 5.28 9.41
C ILE A 162 -23.29 5.71 10.86
N ALA A 163 -24.39 5.21 11.45
CA ALA A 163 -24.65 5.37 12.86
C ALA A 163 -23.65 4.49 13.63
N GLY A 164 -22.89 5.08 14.54
CA GLY A 164 -22.03 4.39 15.50
C GLY A 164 -22.82 3.83 16.68
#